data_3d18def6ebc07ca1bb45ee7fc0d9d59b
#
_entry.id   3d18def6ebc07ca1bb45ee7fc0d9d59b
#
_cell.length_a   1.000
_cell.length_b   1.000
_cell.length_c   1.000
_cell.angle_alpha   90.00
_cell.angle_beta   90.00
_cell.angle_gamma   90.00
#
_symmetry.space_group_name_H-M   'P 1'
#
loop_
_entity.id
_entity.type
_entity.pdbx_description
1 polymer ?
#
loop_
_entity_poly.entity_id
_entity_poly.type
_entity_poly.pdbx_seq_one_letter_code
_entity_poly.pdbx_strand_id
1 'polypeptide(L)'
;MCIRDRHSPKTTGGAITRAAVDVGQTVGAKYLVAFTQSGDSARRMSRLRSAIPILALTPESGTFNRLALSWGVESILAPTVNHTDEMVKQVDSILISSGRASIGELIMIVAGSPPGIPGSTNAMRVHRIGDAVAGVAPAYR
;
A
#
# COMPACT_ATOMS: atom_id res chain seq x y z
N MET A 1 20.21 -18.65 -8.31
CA MET A 1 18.97 -18.81 -7.56
C MET A 1 18.63 -17.52 -6.84
N CYS A 2 17.40 -17.09 -6.96
CA CYS A 2 16.93 -15.89 -6.30
C CYS A 2 16.70 -16.15 -4.81
N ILE A 3 17.15 -15.22 -3.94
CA ILE A 3 16.93 -15.33 -2.48
C ILE A 3 15.44 -15.42 -2.16
N ARG A 4 14.57 -14.77 -2.96
CA ARG A 4 13.13 -14.82 -2.78
C ARG A 4 12.57 -16.24 -2.79
N ASP A 5 13.18 -17.14 -3.52
CA ASP A 5 12.68 -18.53 -3.62
C ASP A 5 12.81 -19.28 -2.30
N ARG A 6 13.76 -18.88 -1.46
CA ARG A 6 13.98 -19.47 -0.13
C ARG A 6 12.95 -18.99 0.89
N HIS A 7 12.32 -17.86 0.63
CA HIS A 7 11.39 -17.19 1.55
C HIS A 7 10.00 -17.10 0.95
N SER A 8 9.54 -18.20 0.34
CA SER A 8 8.18 -18.25 -0.19
C SER A 8 7.17 -17.94 0.91
N PRO A 9 6.24 -17.01 0.65
CA PRO A 9 5.25 -16.66 1.67
C PRO A 9 4.34 -17.84 1.96
N LYS A 10 4.11 -18.06 3.29
CA LYS A 10 3.23 -19.14 3.76
C LYS A 10 1.89 -18.60 4.26
N THR A 11 1.69 -17.29 4.22
CA THR A 11 0.48 -16.64 4.69
C THR A 11 -0.16 -15.85 3.57
N THR A 12 -1.46 -15.61 3.70
CA THR A 12 -2.19 -14.76 2.74
C THR A 12 -1.57 -13.36 2.65
N GLY A 13 -1.24 -12.75 3.79
CA GLY A 13 -0.61 -11.44 3.81
C GLY A 13 0.74 -11.41 3.10
N GLY A 14 1.55 -12.44 3.30
CA GLY A 14 2.84 -12.57 2.62
C GLY A 14 2.70 -12.73 1.12
N ALA A 15 1.73 -13.55 0.68
CA ALA A 15 1.46 -13.76 -0.74
C ALA A 15 0.97 -12.48 -1.41
N ILE A 16 0.05 -11.76 -0.78
CA ILE A 16 -0.51 -10.52 -1.31
C ILE A 16 0.57 -9.44 -1.42
N THR A 17 1.38 -9.24 -0.39
CA THR A 17 2.42 -8.21 -0.43
C THR A 17 3.47 -8.49 -1.49
N ARG A 18 3.85 -9.76 -1.67
CA ARG A 18 4.79 -10.16 -2.73
C ARG A 18 4.20 -9.92 -4.11
N ALA A 19 2.94 -10.33 -4.31
CA ALA A 19 2.25 -10.10 -5.58
C ALA A 19 2.10 -8.61 -5.87
N ALA A 20 1.81 -7.80 -4.85
CA ALA A 20 1.66 -6.35 -5.00
C ALA A 20 2.96 -5.70 -5.49
N VAL A 21 4.10 -6.13 -4.98
CA VAL A 21 5.40 -5.63 -5.45
C VAL A 21 5.62 -6.01 -6.91
N ASP A 22 5.36 -7.27 -7.28
CA ASP A 22 5.54 -7.75 -8.64
C ASP A 22 4.62 -7.02 -9.62
N VAL A 23 3.34 -6.88 -9.28
CA VAL A 23 2.38 -6.15 -10.12
C VAL A 23 2.76 -4.67 -10.20
N GLY A 24 3.14 -4.06 -9.08
CA GLY A 24 3.56 -2.67 -9.04
C GLY A 24 4.72 -2.39 -9.99
N GLN A 25 5.71 -3.26 -10.01
CA GLN A 25 6.84 -3.15 -10.93
C GLN A 25 6.41 -3.28 -12.38
N THR A 26 5.50 -4.21 -12.66
CA THR A 26 5.02 -4.46 -14.02
C THR A 26 4.22 -3.29 -14.58
N VAL A 27 3.36 -2.68 -13.77
CA VAL A 27 2.51 -1.56 -14.23
C VAL A 27 3.17 -0.20 -14.10
N GLY A 28 4.37 -0.14 -13.53
CA GLY A 28 5.06 1.13 -13.33
C GLY A 28 4.47 1.97 -12.22
N ALA A 29 4.04 1.34 -11.13
CA ALA A 29 3.47 2.04 -9.97
C ALA A 29 4.49 2.98 -9.36
N LYS A 30 4.06 4.19 -9.01
CA LYS A 30 4.94 5.20 -8.39
C LYS A 30 5.16 4.94 -6.92
N TYR A 31 4.18 4.37 -6.24
CA TYR A 31 4.23 4.02 -4.82
C TYR A 31 3.58 2.68 -4.55
N LEU A 32 4.08 2.01 -3.53
CA LEU A 32 3.38 0.90 -2.87
C LEU A 32 2.77 1.49 -1.61
N VAL A 33 1.45 1.54 -1.54
CA VAL A 33 0.73 2.12 -0.41
C VAL A 33 0.16 1.00 0.44
N ALA A 34 0.54 0.95 1.71
CA ALA A 34 0.07 -0.05 2.66
C ALA A 34 -0.78 0.60 3.73
N PHE A 35 -2.01 0.14 3.89
CA PHE A 35 -2.81 0.45 5.07
C PHE A 35 -2.48 -0.60 6.12
N THR A 36 -1.94 -0.17 7.25
CA THR A 36 -1.47 -1.10 8.27
C THR A 36 -1.63 -0.53 9.67
N GLN A 37 -2.09 -1.37 10.60
CA GLN A 37 -2.11 -1.00 12.01
C GLN A 37 -0.82 -1.44 12.72
N SER A 38 -0.35 -2.64 12.43
CA SER A 38 0.85 -3.21 13.07
C SER A 38 2.15 -2.86 12.33
N GLY A 39 2.06 -2.51 11.06
CA GLY A 39 3.23 -2.28 10.20
C GLY A 39 3.67 -3.51 9.42
N ASP A 40 3.02 -4.66 9.58
CA ASP A 40 3.46 -5.91 8.97
C ASP A 40 3.51 -5.85 7.43
N SER A 41 2.47 -5.31 6.81
CA SER A 41 2.44 -5.23 5.34
C SER A 41 3.59 -4.39 4.80
N ALA A 42 3.85 -3.24 5.42
CA ALA A 42 4.94 -2.37 5.02
C ALA A 42 6.30 -3.05 5.23
N ARG A 43 6.49 -3.72 6.37
CA ARG A 43 7.74 -4.44 6.64
C ARG A 43 7.96 -5.59 5.66
N ARG A 44 6.91 -6.33 5.31
CA ARG A 44 7.00 -7.42 4.33
C ARG A 44 7.45 -6.89 2.96
N MET A 45 6.85 -5.80 2.52
CA MET A 45 7.25 -5.18 1.25
C MET A 45 8.66 -4.59 1.32
N SER A 46 9.04 -4.01 2.45
CA SER A 46 10.39 -3.49 2.66
C SER A 46 11.46 -4.58 2.47
N ARG A 47 11.21 -5.79 2.96
CA ARG A 47 12.15 -6.91 2.82
C ARG A 47 12.37 -7.33 1.37
N LEU A 48 11.44 -7.04 0.49
CA LEU A 48 11.55 -7.39 -0.93
C LEU A 48 12.47 -6.44 -1.70
N ARG A 49 12.87 -5.32 -1.08
CA ARG A 49 13.86 -4.39 -1.63
C ARG A 49 13.55 -3.89 -3.03
N SER A 50 12.27 -3.63 -3.31
CA SER A 50 11.85 -3.03 -4.56
C SER A 50 12.36 -1.60 -4.68
N ALA A 51 12.59 -1.14 -5.91
CA ALA A 51 12.91 0.25 -6.18
C ALA A 51 11.73 1.20 -5.97
N ILE A 52 10.51 0.65 -5.89
CA ILE A 52 9.31 1.47 -5.66
C ILE A 52 9.25 1.85 -4.18
N PRO A 53 9.15 3.16 -3.85
CA PRO A 53 9.03 3.57 -2.46
C PRO A 53 7.71 3.11 -1.84
N ILE A 54 7.75 2.80 -0.55
CA ILE A 54 6.61 2.31 0.22
C ILE A 54 6.08 3.45 1.07
N LEU A 55 4.78 3.68 0.99
CA LEU A 55 4.07 4.65 1.82
C LEU A 55 3.13 3.88 2.75
N ALA A 56 3.37 3.95 4.05
CA ALA A 56 2.57 3.26 5.04
C ALA A 56 1.62 4.23 5.73
N LEU A 57 0.33 3.97 5.59
CA LEU A 57 -0.71 4.75 6.26
C LEU A 57 -1.17 3.98 7.49
N THR A 58 -1.06 4.60 8.65
CA THR A 58 -1.43 3.98 9.92
C THR A 58 -2.09 4.98 10.87
N PRO A 59 -3.12 4.55 11.63
CA PRO A 59 -3.68 5.38 12.70
C PRO A 59 -2.85 5.29 13.98
N GLU A 60 -1.89 4.37 14.07
CA GLU A 60 -1.16 4.06 15.30
C GLU A 60 0.17 4.81 15.35
N SER A 61 0.33 5.70 16.33
CA SER A 61 1.57 6.47 16.49
C SER A 61 2.79 5.59 16.74
N GLY A 62 2.63 4.51 17.49
CA GLY A 62 3.72 3.56 17.73
C GLY A 62 4.21 2.90 16.46
N THR A 63 3.30 2.49 15.60
CA THR A 63 3.63 1.90 14.29
C THR A 63 4.29 2.94 13.38
N PHE A 64 3.77 4.15 13.36
CA PHE A 64 4.36 5.27 12.62
C PHE A 64 5.84 5.44 12.99
N ASN A 65 6.14 5.44 14.29
CA ASN A 65 7.52 5.63 14.75
C ASN A 65 8.42 4.43 14.43
N ARG A 66 7.90 3.21 14.61
CA ARG A 66 8.69 2.00 14.34
C ARG A 66 9.04 1.82 12.87
N LEU A 67 8.14 2.21 11.98
CA LEU A 67 8.37 2.08 10.54
C LEU A 67 9.45 3.02 10.01
N ALA A 68 9.82 4.03 10.75
CA ALA A 68 10.94 4.90 10.38
C ALA A 68 12.27 4.13 10.24
N LEU A 69 12.38 2.95 10.86
CA LEU A 69 13.57 2.10 10.78
C LEU A 69 13.52 1.10 9.62
N SER A 70 12.42 1.01 8.91
CA SER A 70 12.26 0.07 7.80
C SER A 70 12.76 0.67 6.50
N TRP A 71 13.52 -0.13 5.75
CA TRP A 71 14.11 0.32 4.50
C TRP A 71 13.02 0.67 3.47
N GLY A 72 13.18 1.84 2.85
CA GLY A 72 12.30 2.27 1.77
C GLY A 72 10.87 2.63 2.19
N VAL A 73 10.61 2.73 3.49
CA VAL A 73 9.28 3.03 4.02
C VAL A 73 9.23 4.46 4.54
N GLU A 74 8.23 5.19 4.08
CA GLU A 74 7.79 6.43 4.69
C GLU A 74 6.43 6.19 5.33
N SER A 75 6.24 6.60 6.58
CA SER A 75 4.97 6.42 7.27
C SER A 75 4.22 7.74 7.37
N ILE A 76 2.89 7.66 7.34
CA ILE A 76 2.00 8.80 7.51
C ILE A 76 0.92 8.40 8.50
N LEU A 77 0.67 9.25 9.49
CA LEU A 77 -0.47 9.07 10.37
C LEU A 77 -1.74 9.45 9.62
N ALA A 78 -2.67 8.52 9.55
CA ALA A 78 -3.93 8.72 8.85
C ALA A 78 -5.04 8.04 9.64
N PRO A 79 -6.23 8.67 9.75
CA PRO A 79 -7.34 8.07 10.49
C PRO A 79 -7.81 6.80 9.83
N THR A 80 -8.34 5.89 10.66
CA THR A 80 -8.95 4.65 10.17
C THR A 80 -10.16 4.98 9.30
N VAL A 81 -10.28 4.27 8.19
CA VAL A 81 -11.47 4.34 7.32
C VAL A 81 -12.20 3.00 7.36
N ASN A 82 -13.51 3.04 7.15
CA ASN A 82 -14.37 1.86 7.30
C ASN A 82 -14.77 1.23 5.97
N HIS A 83 -14.57 1.93 4.87
CA HIS A 83 -14.98 1.48 3.54
C HIS A 83 -13.86 1.62 2.54
N THR A 84 -13.84 0.72 1.57
CA THR A 84 -12.82 0.73 0.51
C THR A 84 -12.81 2.02 -0.29
N ASP A 85 -13.99 2.58 -0.56
CA ASP A 85 -14.11 3.84 -1.31
C ASP A 85 -13.48 5.01 -0.55
N GLU A 86 -13.67 5.05 0.77
CA GLU A 86 -13.04 6.07 1.63
C GLU A 86 -11.53 5.91 1.65
N MET A 87 -11.07 4.67 1.67
CA MET A 87 -9.64 4.35 1.63
C MET A 87 -8.98 4.92 0.38
N VAL A 88 -9.59 4.70 -0.78
CA VAL A 88 -9.05 5.19 -2.06
C VAL A 88 -9.07 6.73 -2.11
N LYS A 89 -10.14 7.36 -1.62
CA LYS A 89 -10.23 8.81 -1.52
C LYS A 89 -9.15 9.40 -0.61
N GLN A 90 -8.91 8.74 0.52
CA GLN A 90 -7.86 9.15 1.45
C GLN A 90 -6.49 9.12 0.78
N VAL A 91 -6.19 8.05 0.04
CA VAL A 91 -4.92 7.92 -0.68
C VAL A 91 -4.77 9.03 -1.72
N ASP A 92 -5.79 9.26 -2.55
CA ASP A 92 -5.75 10.33 -3.55
C ASP A 92 -5.49 11.68 -2.89
N SER A 93 -6.23 11.99 -1.83
CA SER A 93 -6.09 13.25 -1.11
C SER A 93 -4.67 13.44 -0.57
N ILE A 94 -4.13 12.43 0.08
CA ILE A 94 -2.79 12.49 0.69
C ILE A 94 -1.72 12.66 -0.39
N LEU A 95 -1.76 11.84 -1.44
CA LEU A 95 -0.71 11.85 -2.45
C LEU A 95 -0.75 13.11 -3.31
N ILE A 96 -1.93 13.61 -3.64
CA ILE A 96 -2.07 14.84 -4.43
C ILE A 96 -1.65 16.04 -3.58
N SER A 97 -2.20 16.18 -2.37
CA SER A 97 -1.94 17.35 -1.52
C SER A 97 -0.49 17.45 -1.07
N SER A 98 0.19 16.32 -0.88
CA SER A 98 1.59 16.29 -0.50
C SER A 98 2.56 16.41 -1.68
N GLY A 99 2.05 16.44 -2.91
CA GLY A 99 2.88 16.52 -4.11
C GLY A 99 3.63 15.22 -4.44
N ARG A 100 3.28 14.10 -3.82
CA ARG A 100 3.96 12.82 -4.05
C ARG A 100 3.58 12.18 -5.37
N ALA A 101 2.34 12.38 -5.81
CA ALA A 101 1.88 11.80 -7.07
C ALA A 101 0.94 12.78 -7.77
N SER A 102 0.88 12.66 -9.08
CA SER A 102 0.04 13.48 -9.94
C SER A 102 -1.13 12.67 -10.48
N ILE A 103 -2.20 13.37 -10.85
CA ILE A 103 -3.37 12.74 -11.46
C ILE A 103 -2.94 11.94 -12.69
N GLY A 104 -3.42 10.71 -12.78
CA GLY A 104 -3.11 9.79 -13.87
C GLY A 104 -1.98 8.81 -13.58
N GLU A 105 -1.18 9.05 -12.54
CA GLU A 105 -0.14 8.10 -12.14
C GLU A 105 -0.74 6.88 -11.45
N LEU A 106 -0.10 5.72 -11.61
CA LEU A 106 -0.56 4.48 -10.98
C LEU A 106 0.16 4.24 -9.66
N ILE A 107 -0.58 3.71 -8.71
CA ILE A 107 -0.04 3.23 -7.43
C ILE A 107 -0.61 1.84 -7.14
N MET A 108 0.05 1.14 -6.23
CA MET A 108 -0.41 -0.16 -5.75
C MET A 108 -0.86 -0.02 -4.30
N ILE A 109 -2.09 -0.39 -4.01
CA ILE A 109 -2.64 -0.34 -2.65
C ILE A 109 -2.73 -1.76 -2.10
N VAL A 110 -2.26 -1.93 -0.87
CA VAL A 110 -2.35 -3.19 -0.13
C VAL A 110 -3.10 -2.93 1.16
N ALA A 111 -4.14 -3.71 1.41
CA ALA A 111 -5.00 -3.50 2.57
C ALA A 111 -5.72 -4.78 3.00
N GLY A 112 -6.27 -4.76 4.22
CA GLY A 112 -7.25 -5.73 4.64
C GLY A 112 -8.65 -5.31 4.17
N SER A 113 -9.46 -6.26 3.78
CA SER A 113 -10.86 -6.04 3.43
C SER A 113 -11.72 -7.01 4.25
N PRO A 114 -12.64 -6.54 5.09
CA PRO A 114 -12.96 -5.12 5.32
C PRO A 114 -11.84 -4.36 6.06
N PRO A 115 -11.75 -3.03 5.85
CA PRO A 115 -10.72 -2.22 6.53
C PRO A 115 -10.87 -2.24 8.05
N GLY A 116 -9.75 -1.99 8.75
CA GLY A 116 -9.74 -1.82 10.19
C GLY A 116 -9.52 -3.08 11.01
N ILE A 117 -9.38 -4.25 10.38
CA ILE A 117 -9.11 -5.50 11.09
C ILE A 117 -7.60 -5.79 11.05
N PRO A 118 -6.90 -5.80 12.22
CA PRO A 118 -5.45 -6.04 12.25
C PRO A 118 -5.09 -7.43 11.69
N GLY A 119 -3.97 -7.50 10.98
CA GLY A 119 -3.42 -8.75 10.46
C GLY A 119 -4.16 -9.36 9.29
N SER A 120 -5.13 -8.66 8.72
CA SER A 120 -6.02 -9.21 7.69
C SER A 120 -5.67 -8.74 6.28
N THR A 121 -4.39 -8.49 5.98
CA THR A 121 -3.99 -8.11 4.62
C THR A 121 -4.39 -9.20 3.63
N ASN A 122 -5.40 -8.94 2.84
CA ASN A 122 -5.99 -9.92 1.93
C ASN A 122 -6.35 -9.36 0.57
N ALA A 123 -6.02 -8.10 0.30
CA ALA A 123 -6.40 -7.45 -0.95
C ALA A 123 -5.29 -6.53 -1.45
N MET A 124 -5.14 -6.50 -2.75
CA MET A 124 -4.30 -5.51 -3.43
C MET A 124 -5.10 -4.90 -4.57
N ARG A 125 -4.77 -3.65 -4.90
CA ARG A 125 -5.48 -2.92 -5.93
C ARG A 125 -4.52 -2.00 -6.67
N VAL A 126 -4.54 -2.07 -8.01
CA VAL A 126 -3.92 -1.04 -8.84
C VAL A 126 -4.88 0.14 -8.92
N HIS A 127 -4.42 1.32 -8.54
CA HIS A 127 -5.24 2.51 -8.51
C HIS A 127 -4.58 3.63 -9.31
N ARG A 128 -5.39 4.31 -10.12
CA ARG A 128 -4.98 5.51 -10.84
C ARG A 128 -5.33 6.73 -10.00
N ILE A 129 -4.34 7.56 -9.71
CA ILE A 129 -4.52 8.76 -8.90
C ILE A 129 -5.51 9.70 -9.60
N GLY A 130 -6.48 10.17 -8.85
CA GLY A 130 -7.55 11.07 -9.30
C GLY A 130 -8.87 10.39 -9.60
N ASP A 131 -8.88 9.08 -9.85
CA ASP A 131 -10.11 8.38 -10.18
C ASP A 131 -11.14 8.40 -9.05
N ALA A 132 -10.69 8.32 -7.80
CA ALA A 132 -11.60 8.38 -6.65
C ALA A 132 -12.24 9.76 -6.50
N VAL A 133 -11.49 10.82 -6.74
CA VAL A 133 -11.98 12.20 -6.65
C VAL A 133 -12.94 12.49 -7.82
N ALA A 134 -12.63 11.95 -8.99
CA ALA A 134 -13.48 12.15 -10.17
C ALA A 134 -14.74 11.28 -10.18
N GLY A 135 -14.86 10.34 -9.23
CA GLY A 135 -16.00 9.44 -9.16
C GLY A 135 -16.04 8.40 -10.27
N VAL A 136 -14.93 8.13 -10.94
CA VAL A 136 -14.85 7.17 -12.03
C VAL A 136 -14.47 5.80 -11.51
N ALA A 137 -15.18 4.77 -11.93
CA ALA A 137 -14.90 3.40 -11.54
C ALA A 137 -13.68 2.88 -12.33
N PRO A 138 -12.55 2.57 -11.67
CA PRO A 138 -11.34 2.15 -12.38
C PRO A 138 -11.49 0.84 -13.15
N ALA A 139 -12.44 0.01 -12.74
CA ALA A 139 -12.66 -1.30 -13.36
C ALA A 139 -13.06 -1.24 -14.84
N TYR A 140 -13.50 -0.08 -15.29
CA TYR A 140 -13.99 0.10 -16.66
C TYR A 140 -12.99 0.86 -17.56
N ARG A 141 -11.75 0.91 -17.14
CA ARG A 141 -10.71 1.63 -17.89
C ARG A 141 -9.71 0.70 -18.53
#